data_0a50727f6532995b1849c2cb59bc480e
#
_entry.id   0a50727f6532995b1849c2cb59bc480e
#
_cell.length_a   1.000
_cell.length_b   1.000
_cell.length_c   1.000
_cell.angle_alpha   90.00
_cell.angle_beta   90.00
_cell.angle_gamma   90.00
#
_symmetry.space_group_name_H-M   'P 1'
#
loop_
_entity.id
_entity.type
_entity.pdbx_description
1 polymer ?
#
loop_
_entity_poly.entity_id
_entity_poly.type
_entity_poly.pdbx_seq_one_letter_code
_entity_poly.pdbx_strand_id
1 'polypeptide(L)'
;MFCPCMDCRNLCHQPIDTVLEHLVIKGMNHKYKRNGCWSKHGEIWANKLEAEPSSEFGAYELIRTAYFDGEEDSKEPVTKEESYFREKLKDVETPLYYGCPKYTKVPAIMGLYRIKVKSGMSENYFDQLLSLVHYILPGENVLPTSTNEIKKFLKMFGFGYDIIHACPNDCILYKKEYELRDTCPGCSASRWKRDKHTGEEKKGIPAKVLWYFSIKDRFKRMFRSKKMVEDLRWHFSNASVDGTMRHPIDSLAWAQVNDKWPQFAAESRNLRLGLSTDKMNPFSIQNTKYSTWPVLLVNYNMAPAMCMKAKNIMLTLLIHGPKAPSNNIDVYLAPLINDLKDLSSDGIQ
;
A
#
# COMPACT_ATOMS: atom_id res chain seq x y z
N MET A 1 8.86 36.46 -13.01
CA MET A 1 8.16 35.58 -12.05
C MET A 1 8.66 35.80 -10.63
N PHE A 2 7.92 35.39 -9.61
CA PHE A 2 8.43 35.43 -8.24
C PHE A 2 9.61 34.49 -8.07
N CYS A 3 10.68 34.93 -7.39
CA CYS A 3 11.86 34.09 -7.18
C CYS A 3 11.81 33.36 -5.84
N PRO A 4 11.75 32.01 -5.83
CA PRO A 4 11.62 31.21 -4.61
C PRO A 4 12.96 30.88 -3.93
N CYS A 5 14.07 31.55 -4.29
CA CYS A 5 15.38 31.30 -3.68
C CYS A 5 15.44 31.70 -2.20
N MET A 6 16.51 31.31 -1.51
CA MET A 6 16.71 31.57 -0.08
C MET A 6 16.68 33.07 0.27
N ASP A 7 17.16 33.94 -0.61
CA ASP A 7 17.23 35.38 -0.37
C ASP A 7 15.94 36.10 -0.76
N CYS A 8 15.41 35.82 -1.96
CA CYS A 8 14.22 36.51 -2.47
C CYS A 8 12.92 36.03 -1.80
N ARG A 9 12.83 34.80 -1.30
CA ARG A 9 11.73 34.26 -0.49
C ARG A 9 10.32 34.47 -1.09
N ASN A 10 10.19 34.51 -2.43
CA ASN A 10 8.96 34.89 -3.14
C ASN A 10 8.44 36.30 -2.91
N LEU A 11 9.30 37.21 -2.50
CA LEU A 11 8.95 38.62 -2.31
C LEU A 11 9.36 39.48 -3.51
N CYS A 12 10.33 39.02 -4.32
CA CYS A 12 10.88 39.76 -5.46
C CYS A 12 10.48 39.11 -6.79
N HIS A 13 10.01 39.95 -7.71
CA HIS A 13 9.82 39.58 -9.12
C HIS A 13 11.15 39.65 -9.86
N GLN A 14 11.53 38.60 -10.56
CA GLN A 14 12.78 38.50 -11.32
C GLN A 14 12.54 37.95 -12.71
N PRO A 15 13.38 38.24 -13.71
CA PRO A 15 13.43 37.53 -14.98
C PRO A 15 13.68 36.02 -14.75
N ILE A 16 13.24 35.19 -15.68
CA ILE A 16 13.36 33.72 -15.56
C ILE A 16 14.81 33.29 -15.41
N ASP A 17 15.72 33.84 -16.20
CA ASP A 17 17.14 33.50 -16.17
C ASP A 17 17.76 33.81 -14.81
N THR A 18 17.43 34.99 -14.24
CA THR A 18 17.86 35.37 -12.90
C THR A 18 17.27 34.44 -11.81
N VAL A 19 16.03 33.99 -11.97
CA VAL A 19 15.43 33.00 -11.05
C VAL A 19 16.18 31.68 -11.11
N LEU A 20 16.51 31.19 -12.30
CA LEU A 20 17.31 29.97 -12.49
C LEU A 20 18.69 30.09 -11.85
N GLU A 21 19.39 31.19 -12.11
CA GLU A 21 20.70 31.47 -11.49
C GLU A 21 20.61 31.51 -9.96
N HIS A 22 19.62 32.22 -9.40
CA HIS A 22 19.42 32.27 -7.96
C HIS A 22 19.09 30.91 -7.35
N LEU A 23 18.33 30.07 -8.03
CA LEU A 23 18.01 28.73 -7.55
C LEU A 23 19.21 27.79 -7.56
N VAL A 24 20.07 27.91 -8.58
CA VAL A 24 21.31 27.13 -8.67
C VAL A 24 22.32 27.55 -7.61
N ILE A 25 22.53 28.86 -7.42
CA ILE A 25 23.58 29.41 -6.52
C ILE A 25 23.10 29.40 -5.07
N LYS A 26 21.85 29.80 -4.80
CA LYS A 26 21.33 30.08 -3.45
C LYS A 26 20.38 29.00 -2.93
N GLY A 27 19.92 28.11 -3.79
CA GLY A 27 18.93 27.09 -3.46
C GLY A 27 17.53 27.66 -3.20
N MET A 28 16.56 26.77 -3.11
CA MET A 28 15.16 27.10 -2.86
C MET A 28 14.89 27.32 -1.36
N ASN A 29 14.07 28.33 -1.04
CA ASN A 29 13.67 28.63 0.33
C ASN A 29 12.91 27.43 0.97
N HIS A 30 13.34 27.00 2.15
CA HIS A 30 12.80 25.83 2.84
C HIS A 30 11.32 25.93 3.18
N LYS A 31 10.82 27.11 3.52
CA LYS A 31 9.39 27.32 3.79
C LYS A 31 8.57 27.14 2.52
N TYR A 32 9.08 27.65 1.39
CA TYR A 32 8.40 27.50 0.10
C TYR A 32 8.44 26.08 -0.43
N LYS A 33 9.56 25.39 -0.27
CA LYS A 33 9.71 23.96 -0.63
C LYS A 33 8.73 23.05 0.12
N ARG A 34 8.34 23.42 1.34
CA ARG A 34 7.36 22.68 2.15
C ARG A 34 5.91 23.08 1.87
N ASN A 35 5.68 24.09 1.05
CA ASN A 35 4.33 24.50 0.69
C ASN A 35 3.68 23.45 -0.20
N GLY A 36 2.48 22.99 0.17
CA GLY A 36 1.72 22.03 -0.59
C GLY A 36 1.10 22.58 -1.88
N CYS A 37 1.27 23.89 -2.16
CA CYS A 37 0.80 24.53 -3.39
C CYS A 37 1.72 25.70 -3.76
N TRP A 38 2.20 25.70 -4.98
CA TRP A 38 3.10 26.73 -5.50
C TRP A 38 2.35 27.80 -6.30
N SER A 39 1.32 28.38 -5.65
CA SER A 39 0.39 29.32 -6.27
C SER A 39 1.04 30.52 -6.96
N LYS A 40 2.22 30.99 -6.49
CA LYS A 40 3.00 32.06 -7.13
C LYS A 40 3.73 31.63 -8.41
N HIS A 41 3.71 30.32 -8.74
CA HIS A 41 4.34 29.73 -9.92
C HIS A 41 3.33 28.96 -10.80
N GLY A 42 2.07 29.37 -10.75
CA GLY A 42 1.02 28.85 -11.63
C GLY A 42 0.24 27.66 -11.08
N GLU A 43 0.58 27.11 -9.91
CA GLU A 43 -0.30 26.17 -9.26
C GLU A 43 -1.53 26.92 -8.72
N ILE A 44 -2.69 26.58 -9.24
CA ILE A 44 -3.97 27.06 -8.70
C ILE A 44 -4.28 26.16 -7.49
N TRP A 45 -4.56 26.78 -6.33
CA TRP A 45 -5.28 26.10 -5.28
C TRP A 45 -6.58 25.61 -5.93
N ALA A 46 -6.64 24.35 -6.33
CA ALA A 46 -7.92 23.73 -6.59
C ALA A 46 -8.76 24.02 -5.35
N ASN A 47 -9.82 24.81 -5.56
CA ASN A 47 -10.72 25.16 -4.48
C ASN A 47 -11.01 23.88 -3.72
N LYS A 48 -10.74 23.90 -2.41
CA LYS A 48 -11.10 22.84 -1.46
C LYS A 48 -12.62 22.63 -1.38
N LEU A 49 -13.36 22.95 -2.44
CA LEU A 49 -14.83 22.91 -2.53
C LEU A 49 -15.36 21.78 -3.40
N GLU A 50 -14.48 20.97 -3.92
CA GLU A 50 -14.80 19.55 -4.16
C GLU A 50 -13.77 18.74 -3.38
N ALA A 51 -13.92 18.73 -2.05
CA ALA A 51 -13.65 17.50 -1.34
C ALA A 51 -14.43 16.44 -2.14
N GLU A 52 -13.74 15.63 -2.95
CA GLU A 52 -14.27 14.29 -3.26
C GLU A 52 -14.82 13.80 -1.94
N PRO A 53 -16.10 13.35 -1.86
CA PRO A 53 -16.71 13.00 -0.61
C PRO A 53 -15.66 12.18 0.11
N SER A 54 -15.12 12.78 1.14
CA SER A 54 -13.87 12.34 1.79
C SER A 54 -14.06 10.86 1.88
N SER A 55 -13.11 10.06 1.35
CA SER A 55 -13.29 8.61 1.27
C SER A 55 -13.35 8.08 2.71
N GLU A 56 -14.38 8.52 3.43
CA GLU A 56 -14.72 8.08 4.77
C GLU A 56 -14.84 6.56 4.79
N PHE A 57 -15.13 6.00 3.61
CA PHE A 57 -15.37 4.60 3.37
C PHE A 57 -14.52 4.02 2.23
N GLY A 58 -13.38 4.62 1.86
CA GLY A 58 -12.60 4.16 0.70
C GLY A 58 -12.25 2.67 0.69
N ALA A 59 -11.94 2.08 1.84
CA ALA A 59 -11.72 0.64 1.93
C ALA A 59 -13.05 -0.14 1.95
N TYR A 60 -14.12 0.42 2.49
CA TYR A 60 -15.48 -0.15 2.39
C TYR A 60 -15.97 -0.13 0.95
N GLU A 61 -15.81 0.98 0.23
CA GLU A 61 -16.11 1.07 -1.20
C GLU A 61 -15.31 0.06 -2.02
N LEU A 62 -14.03 -0.16 -1.70
CA LEU A 62 -13.22 -1.21 -2.33
C LEU A 62 -13.77 -2.61 -2.04
N ILE A 63 -14.20 -2.89 -0.82
CA ILE A 63 -14.84 -4.17 -0.47
C ILE A 63 -16.18 -4.28 -1.20
N ARG A 64 -17.03 -3.27 -1.11
CA ARG A 64 -18.34 -3.25 -1.74
C ARG A 64 -18.24 -3.45 -3.24
N THR A 65 -17.44 -2.63 -3.93
CA THR A 65 -17.27 -2.71 -5.38
C THR A 65 -16.64 -4.02 -5.83
N ALA A 66 -15.73 -4.58 -5.03
CA ALA A 66 -15.08 -5.85 -5.37
C ALA A 66 -15.95 -7.09 -5.14
N TYR A 67 -16.93 -7.00 -4.26
CA TYR A 67 -17.65 -8.19 -3.81
C TYR A 67 -19.18 -8.12 -3.93
N PHE A 68 -19.77 -6.95 -4.10
CA PHE A 68 -21.23 -6.77 -4.14
C PHE A 68 -21.77 -6.20 -5.47
N ASP A 69 -20.96 -5.52 -6.27
CA ASP A 69 -21.40 -4.96 -7.56
C ASP A 69 -21.35 -5.99 -8.72
N GLY A 70 -21.04 -7.26 -8.43
CA GLY A 70 -21.12 -8.37 -9.38
C GLY A 70 -22.49 -9.04 -9.32
N GLU A 71 -23.19 -9.13 -10.47
CA GLU A 71 -24.43 -9.90 -10.58
C GLU A 71 -24.22 -11.36 -10.11
N GLU A 72 -25.15 -11.85 -9.31
CA GLU A 72 -25.27 -13.27 -8.92
C GLU A 72 -25.57 -14.12 -10.17
N ASP A 73 -24.55 -14.52 -10.90
CA ASP A 73 -24.72 -15.54 -11.92
C ASP A 73 -23.47 -16.41 -12.09
N SER A 74 -23.31 -17.39 -11.22
CA SER A 74 -22.62 -18.63 -11.55
C SER A 74 -23.07 -19.74 -10.59
N LYS A 75 -23.83 -20.67 -11.13
CA LYS A 75 -24.21 -21.95 -10.51
C LYS A 75 -23.07 -22.98 -10.62
N GLU A 76 -21.84 -22.60 -10.29
CA GLU A 76 -20.75 -23.56 -10.19
C GLU A 76 -20.61 -24.11 -8.76
N PRO A 77 -20.14 -25.36 -8.60
CA PRO A 77 -20.01 -25.96 -7.28
C PRO A 77 -19.05 -25.15 -6.42
N VAL A 78 -19.62 -24.57 -5.37
CA VAL A 78 -18.92 -23.70 -4.42
C VAL A 78 -17.85 -24.51 -3.68
N THR A 79 -16.60 -24.13 -3.83
CA THR A 79 -15.52 -24.71 -3.00
C THR A 79 -15.75 -24.36 -1.53
N LYS A 80 -15.18 -25.15 -0.59
CA LYS A 80 -15.27 -24.86 0.85
C LYS A 80 -14.75 -23.46 1.19
N GLU A 81 -13.73 -22.99 0.47
CA GLU A 81 -13.17 -21.64 0.65
C GLU A 81 -14.13 -20.56 0.17
N GLU A 82 -14.84 -20.80 -0.91
CA GLU A 82 -15.81 -19.87 -1.44
C GLU A 82 -17.08 -19.81 -0.59
N SER A 83 -17.56 -20.95 -0.06
CA SER A 83 -18.69 -20.95 0.88
C SER A 83 -18.38 -20.21 2.17
N TYR A 84 -17.18 -20.42 2.73
CA TYR A 84 -16.68 -19.66 3.89
C TYR A 84 -16.58 -18.16 3.60
N PHE A 85 -16.10 -17.83 2.40
CA PHE A 85 -15.98 -16.44 1.98
C PHE A 85 -17.35 -15.77 1.78
N ARG A 86 -18.33 -16.46 1.17
CA ARG A 86 -19.72 -15.96 1.03
C ARG A 86 -20.40 -15.76 2.39
N GLU A 87 -20.16 -16.66 3.35
CA GLU A 87 -20.63 -16.48 4.73
C GLU A 87 -20.06 -15.20 5.34
N LYS A 88 -18.78 -14.92 5.12
CA LYS A 88 -18.10 -13.70 5.58
C LYS A 88 -18.56 -12.43 4.86
N LEU A 89 -19.00 -12.55 3.60
CA LEU A 89 -19.61 -11.44 2.90
C LEU A 89 -20.95 -11.02 3.53
N LYS A 90 -21.77 -11.98 3.99
CA LYS A 90 -22.99 -11.68 4.75
C LYS A 90 -22.69 -10.88 6.02
N ASP A 91 -21.56 -11.16 6.67
CA ASP A 91 -21.06 -10.38 7.80
C ASP A 91 -20.82 -8.89 7.47
N VAL A 92 -20.49 -8.57 6.22
CA VAL A 92 -20.23 -7.18 5.79
C VAL A 92 -21.50 -6.32 5.82
N GLU A 93 -22.63 -6.90 5.41
CA GLU A 93 -23.94 -6.23 5.36
C GLU A 93 -24.67 -6.29 6.69
N THR A 94 -24.15 -7.03 7.67
CA THR A 94 -24.76 -7.14 8.99
C THR A 94 -24.82 -5.76 9.65
N PRO A 95 -26.03 -5.29 10.06
CA PRO A 95 -26.13 -4.04 10.81
C PRO A 95 -25.27 -4.09 12.06
N LEU A 96 -24.71 -2.94 12.48
CA LEU A 96 -23.82 -2.88 13.66
C LEU A 96 -24.53 -3.38 14.94
N TYR A 97 -25.85 -3.17 15.03
CA TYR A 97 -26.78 -3.73 16.01
C TYR A 97 -28.17 -3.77 15.38
N TYR A 98 -29.08 -4.55 15.95
CA TYR A 98 -30.45 -4.65 15.44
C TYR A 98 -31.13 -3.29 15.37
N GLY A 99 -31.60 -2.92 14.17
CA GLY A 99 -32.22 -1.61 13.91
C GLY A 99 -31.26 -0.45 13.69
N CYS A 100 -29.96 -0.69 13.56
CA CYS A 100 -28.99 0.36 13.22
C CYS A 100 -29.22 0.88 11.78
N PRO A 101 -29.65 2.18 11.59
CA PRO A 101 -30.05 2.65 10.26
C PRO A 101 -28.88 3.10 9.38
N LYS A 102 -27.68 3.33 9.95
CA LYS A 102 -26.60 4.04 9.26
C LYS A 102 -25.31 3.24 9.10
N TYR A 103 -25.06 2.29 10.00
CA TYR A 103 -23.78 1.58 10.01
C TYR A 103 -23.98 0.07 9.98
N THR A 104 -23.28 -0.56 9.04
CA THR A 104 -23.03 -1.99 9.11
C THR A 104 -21.68 -2.25 9.79
N LYS A 105 -21.38 -3.52 10.08
CA LYS A 105 -20.15 -3.95 10.76
C LYS A 105 -18.87 -3.39 10.12
N VAL A 106 -18.74 -3.48 8.80
CA VAL A 106 -17.50 -3.08 8.09
C VAL A 106 -17.26 -1.58 8.12
N PRO A 107 -18.22 -0.70 7.75
CA PRO A 107 -18.03 0.75 7.88
C PRO A 107 -17.68 1.19 9.29
N ALA A 108 -18.32 0.61 10.32
CA ALA A 108 -18.00 0.94 11.70
C ALA A 108 -16.54 0.56 12.07
N ILE A 109 -16.12 -0.67 11.75
CA ILE A 109 -14.76 -1.14 11.99
C ILE A 109 -13.75 -0.25 11.25
N MET A 110 -13.98 0.02 9.96
CA MET A 110 -13.05 0.81 9.13
C MET A 110 -12.96 2.25 9.61
N GLY A 111 -14.09 2.86 10.00
CA GLY A 111 -14.14 4.21 10.55
C GLY A 111 -13.30 4.32 11.84
N LEU A 112 -13.53 3.43 12.80
CA LEU A 112 -12.78 3.40 14.05
C LEU A 112 -11.29 3.10 13.84
N TYR A 113 -10.95 2.12 12.98
CA TYR A 113 -9.56 1.79 12.69
C TYR A 113 -8.82 2.94 12.00
N ARG A 114 -9.49 3.69 11.12
CA ARG A 114 -8.94 4.90 10.50
C ARG A 114 -8.64 5.99 11.54
N ILE A 115 -9.54 6.19 12.51
CA ILE A 115 -9.31 7.14 13.62
C ILE A 115 -8.05 6.71 14.39
N LYS A 116 -7.93 5.43 14.75
CA LYS A 116 -6.74 4.87 15.40
C LYS A 116 -5.46 5.21 14.63
N VAL A 117 -5.44 4.93 13.33
CA VAL A 117 -4.25 5.16 12.49
C VAL A 117 -3.92 6.65 12.39
N LYS A 118 -4.91 7.50 12.14
CA LYS A 118 -4.70 8.95 12.00
C LYS A 118 -4.25 9.64 13.30
N SER A 119 -4.77 9.18 14.45
CA SER A 119 -4.39 9.72 15.76
C SER A 119 -3.09 9.15 16.32
N GLY A 120 -2.50 8.13 15.69
CA GLY A 120 -1.33 7.44 16.22
C GLY A 120 -1.62 6.65 17.51
N MET A 121 -2.89 6.32 17.78
CA MET A 121 -3.32 5.62 19.00
C MET A 121 -2.68 4.24 19.10
N SER A 122 -2.12 3.89 20.27
CA SER A 122 -1.56 2.57 20.53
C SER A 122 -2.65 1.48 20.49
N GLU A 123 -2.25 0.22 20.26
CA GLU A 123 -3.21 -0.89 20.26
C GLU A 123 -3.94 -1.03 21.59
N ASN A 124 -3.25 -0.89 22.70
CA ASN A 124 -3.82 -1.00 24.05
C ASN A 124 -4.92 0.06 24.28
N TYR A 125 -4.66 1.32 23.95
CA TYR A 125 -5.71 2.37 24.09
C TYR A 125 -6.85 2.18 23.12
N PHE A 126 -6.57 1.67 21.94
CA PHE A 126 -7.63 1.41 20.98
C PHE A 126 -8.51 0.22 21.39
N ASP A 127 -7.94 -0.83 21.98
CA ASP A 127 -8.69 -1.95 22.52
C ASP A 127 -9.59 -1.51 23.69
N GLN A 128 -9.12 -0.62 24.56
CA GLN A 128 -9.95 0.00 25.60
C GLN A 128 -11.09 0.82 25.00
N LEU A 129 -10.83 1.61 23.97
CA LEU A 129 -11.86 2.37 23.25
C LEU A 129 -12.90 1.45 22.60
N LEU A 130 -12.46 0.38 21.92
CA LEU A 130 -13.34 -0.60 21.31
C LEU A 130 -14.25 -1.27 22.35
N SER A 131 -13.67 -1.68 23.48
CA SER A 131 -14.43 -2.27 24.59
C SER A 131 -15.46 -1.30 25.15
N LEU A 132 -15.09 -0.03 25.33
CA LEU A 132 -16.01 1.01 25.79
C LEU A 132 -17.14 1.23 24.79
N VAL A 133 -16.84 1.39 23.50
CA VAL A 133 -17.86 1.59 22.45
C VAL A 133 -18.77 0.37 22.36
N HIS A 134 -18.21 -0.84 22.42
CA HIS A 134 -18.98 -2.09 22.43
C HIS A 134 -19.97 -2.13 23.61
N TYR A 135 -19.56 -1.70 24.80
CA TYR A 135 -20.39 -1.66 25.99
C TYR A 135 -21.50 -0.59 25.91
N ILE A 136 -21.25 0.56 25.28
CA ILE A 136 -22.25 1.64 25.09
C ILE A 136 -23.30 1.26 24.04
N LEU A 137 -22.94 0.47 23.05
CA LEU A 137 -23.89 0.01 22.03
C LEU A 137 -24.88 -1.02 22.60
N PRO A 138 -26.05 -1.22 21.95
CA PRO A 138 -26.99 -2.28 22.35
C PRO A 138 -26.33 -3.65 22.47
N GLY A 139 -26.78 -4.49 23.39
CA GLY A 139 -26.11 -5.73 23.78
C GLY A 139 -25.88 -6.76 22.67
N GLU A 140 -26.66 -6.71 21.60
CA GLU A 140 -26.51 -7.60 20.42
C GLU A 140 -25.67 -6.97 19.29
N ASN A 141 -24.75 -6.06 19.63
CA ASN A 141 -23.90 -5.44 18.62
C ASN A 141 -22.76 -6.39 18.18
N VAL A 142 -22.31 -6.18 16.93
CA VAL A 142 -21.27 -7.00 16.28
C VAL A 142 -19.90 -6.32 16.20
N LEU A 143 -19.69 -5.26 16.99
CA LEU A 143 -18.42 -4.54 17.01
C LEU A 143 -17.32 -5.39 17.68
N PRO A 144 -16.18 -5.63 17.06
CA PRO A 144 -15.03 -6.27 17.70
C PRO A 144 -14.53 -5.48 18.92
N THR A 145 -14.08 -6.19 19.93
CA THR A 145 -13.55 -5.60 21.17
C THR A 145 -12.04 -5.43 21.19
N SER A 146 -11.36 -5.95 20.18
CA SER A 146 -9.89 -5.88 20.11
C SER A 146 -9.37 -5.57 18.71
N THR A 147 -8.21 -4.90 18.65
CA THR A 147 -7.45 -4.66 17.42
C THR A 147 -7.11 -5.96 16.71
N ASN A 148 -6.86 -7.03 17.46
CA ASN A 148 -6.50 -8.33 16.89
C ASN A 148 -7.67 -8.97 16.13
N GLU A 149 -8.90 -8.86 16.64
CA GLU A 149 -10.11 -9.29 15.93
C GLU A 149 -10.32 -8.48 14.65
N ILE A 150 -10.13 -7.16 14.71
CA ILE A 150 -10.19 -6.29 13.53
C ILE A 150 -9.15 -6.71 12.48
N LYS A 151 -7.90 -6.95 12.88
CA LYS A 151 -6.85 -7.39 11.96
C LYS A 151 -7.18 -8.73 11.32
N LYS A 152 -7.70 -9.70 12.09
CA LYS A 152 -8.16 -11.00 11.56
C LYS A 152 -9.30 -10.81 10.56
N PHE A 153 -10.28 -9.99 10.91
CA PHE A 153 -11.39 -9.67 10.02
C PHE A 153 -10.93 -9.02 8.71
N LEU A 154 -10.07 -8.00 8.78
CA LEU A 154 -9.52 -7.33 7.59
C LEU A 154 -8.66 -8.27 6.72
N LYS A 155 -7.92 -9.19 7.35
CA LYS A 155 -7.10 -10.18 6.62
C LYS A 155 -7.94 -11.08 5.72
N MET A 156 -9.16 -11.42 6.10
CA MET A 156 -10.07 -12.24 5.26
C MET A 156 -10.45 -11.56 3.94
N PHE A 157 -10.44 -10.22 3.91
CA PHE A 157 -10.67 -9.45 2.69
C PHE A 157 -9.35 -9.07 1.98
N GLY A 158 -8.24 -9.72 2.35
CA GLY A 158 -6.92 -9.46 1.78
C GLY A 158 -6.33 -8.10 2.17
N PHE A 159 -6.81 -7.44 3.23
CA PHE A 159 -6.21 -6.22 3.80
C PHE A 159 -5.20 -6.57 4.91
N GLY A 160 -4.54 -7.70 4.79
CA GLY A 160 -3.55 -8.14 5.74
C GLY A 160 -2.13 -8.02 5.21
N TYR A 161 -1.21 -8.42 6.06
CA TYR A 161 0.19 -8.66 5.73
C TYR A 161 0.68 -9.89 6.47
N ASP A 162 1.72 -10.51 5.92
CA ASP A 162 2.41 -11.62 6.58
C ASP A 162 3.71 -11.12 7.18
N ILE A 163 4.03 -11.62 8.36
CA ILE A 163 5.31 -11.37 9.01
C ILE A 163 6.21 -12.55 8.69
N ILE A 164 7.27 -12.30 7.91
CA ILE A 164 8.26 -13.29 7.57
C ILE A 164 9.51 -12.99 8.38
N HIS A 165 10.00 -13.97 9.16
CA HIS A 165 11.23 -13.78 9.90
C HIS A 165 12.42 -13.75 8.96
N ALA A 166 13.39 -12.88 9.23
CA ALA A 166 14.59 -12.69 8.43
C ALA A 166 15.85 -12.90 9.28
N CYS A 167 16.91 -13.35 8.66
CA CYS A 167 18.22 -13.38 9.28
C CYS A 167 18.67 -11.97 9.67
N PRO A 168 19.20 -11.72 10.88
CA PRO A 168 19.68 -10.40 11.27
C PRO A 168 20.82 -9.87 10.37
N ASN A 169 21.53 -10.77 9.65
CA ASN A 169 22.60 -10.45 8.71
C ASN A 169 22.13 -10.52 7.23
N ASP A 170 20.82 -10.51 6.97
CA ASP A 170 20.20 -10.45 5.64
C ASP A 170 20.52 -11.65 4.71
N CYS A 171 20.92 -12.80 5.26
CA CYS A 171 21.29 -13.96 4.44
C CYS A 171 20.09 -14.70 3.87
N ILE A 172 19.01 -14.89 4.65
CA ILE A 172 17.83 -15.67 4.31
C ILE A 172 16.55 -15.09 4.90
N LEU A 173 15.42 -15.48 4.34
CA LEU A 173 14.11 -15.44 5.00
C LEU A 173 13.79 -16.83 5.55
N TYR A 174 13.25 -16.89 6.77
CA TYR A 174 12.79 -18.15 7.39
C TYR A 174 11.41 -18.53 6.84
N LYS A 175 11.39 -19.00 5.58
CA LYS A 175 10.20 -19.44 4.84
C LYS A 175 10.56 -20.68 4.02
N LYS A 176 9.58 -21.52 3.66
CA LYS A 176 9.78 -22.77 2.92
C LYS A 176 10.78 -23.69 3.66
N GLU A 177 11.87 -24.06 2.99
CA GLU A 177 12.92 -24.96 3.50
C GLU A 177 13.60 -24.48 4.79
N TYR A 178 13.51 -23.17 5.09
CA TYR A 178 14.12 -22.57 6.31
C TYR A 178 13.10 -22.29 7.40
N GLU A 179 11.82 -22.61 7.19
CA GLU A 179 10.72 -22.21 8.09
C GLU A 179 10.90 -22.70 9.53
N LEU A 180 11.38 -23.91 9.72
CA LEU A 180 11.54 -24.56 11.03
C LEU A 180 12.93 -24.33 11.65
N ARG A 181 13.83 -23.60 11.00
CA ARG A 181 15.17 -23.39 11.51
C ARG A 181 15.22 -22.26 12.55
N ASP A 182 15.99 -22.46 13.61
CA ASP A 182 16.28 -21.46 14.64
C ASP A 182 17.55 -20.66 14.33
N THR A 183 18.43 -21.17 13.46
CA THR A 183 19.70 -20.55 13.09
C THR A 183 19.83 -20.40 11.58
N CYS A 184 20.54 -19.37 11.15
CA CYS A 184 20.82 -19.14 9.74
C CYS A 184 21.89 -20.10 9.21
N PRO A 185 21.65 -20.86 8.14
CA PRO A 185 22.67 -21.79 7.58
C PRO A 185 23.86 -21.05 6.98
N GLY A 186 23.69 -19.78 6.53
CA GLY A 186 24.77 -19.02 5.90
C GLY A 186 25.71 -18.31 6.87
N CYS A 187 25.23 -17.90 8.06
CA CYS A 187 26.06 -17.14 9.00
C CYS A 187 25.92 -17.58 10.47
N SER A 188 25.21 -18.68 10.74
CA SER A 188 24.96 -19.25 12.06
C SER A 188 24.31 -18.29 13.08
N ALA A 189 23.84 -17.11 12.64
CA ALA A 189 23.14 -16.18 13.52
C ALA A 189 21.78 -16.75 13.95
N SER A 190 21.39 -16.48 15.20
CA SER A 190 20.10 -16.89 15.71
C SER A 190 18.97 -16.13 15.03
N ARG A 191 17.87 -16.83 14.74
CA ARG A 191 16.58 -16.28 14.30
C ARG A 191 15.97 -15.38 15.36
N TRP A 192 16.28 -15.63 16.62
CA TRP A 192 15.61 -15.05 17.77
C TRP A 192 16.37 -13.84 18.31
N LYS A 193 15.62 -12.89 18.83
CA LYS A 193 16.17 -11.71 19.48
C LYS A 193 16.89 -12.13 20.77
N ARG A 194 18.09 -11.56 20.99
CA ARG A 194 18.82 -11.74 22.25
C ARG A 194 18.52 -10.61 23.23
N ASP A 195 18.39 -10.95 24.47
CA ASP A 195 18.36 -9.96 25.54
C ASP A 195 19.70 -9.21 25.60
N LYS A 196 19.62 -7.88 25.74
CA LYS A 196 20.82 -7.04 25.73
C LYS A 196 21.66 -7.17 27.00
N HIS A 197 21.05 -7.60 28.11
CA HIS A 197 21.71 -7.68 29.43
C HIS A 197 22.17 -9.11 29.75
N THR A 198 21.31 -10.10 29.49
CA THR A 198 21.60 -11.50 29.80
C THR A 198 22.27 -12.25 28.66
N GLY A 199 22.16 -11.76 27.42
CA GLY A 199 22.60 -12.45 26.21
C GLY A 199 21.71 -13.63 25.80
N GLU A 200 20.70 -13.98 26.60
CA GLU A 200 19.81 -15.11 26.34
C GLU A 200 18.89 -14.88 25.17
N GLU A 201 18.56 -15.95 24.45
CA GLU A 201 17.64 -15.89 23.31
C GLU A 201 16.18 -15.85 23.78
N LYS A 202 15.44 -14.85 23.30
CA LYS A 202 14.00 -14.75 23.52
C LYS A 202 13.26 -15.52 22.42
N LYS A 203 13.13 -16.84 22.59
CA LYS A 203 12.38 -17.69 21.66
C LYS A 203 10.96 -17.13 21.42
N GLY A 204 10.51 -17.11 20.17
CA GLY A 204 9.23 -16.53 19.77
C GLY A 204 9.30 -15.05 19.37
N ILE A 205 10.38 -14.32 19.69
CA ILE A 205 10.58 -12.94 19.25
C ILE A 205 11.67 -12.92 18.18
N PRO A 206 11.34 -12.68 16.89
CA PRO A 206 12.33 -12.67 15.82
C PRO A 206 13.31 -11.50 15.95
N ALA A 207 14.56 -11.73 15.58
CA ALA A 207 15.60 -10.70 15.57
C ALA A 207 15.34 -9.65 14.46
N LYS A 208 14.85 -10.09 13.31
CA LYS A 208 14.48 -9.24 12.17
C LYS A 208 13.25 -9.78 11.47
N VAL A 209 12.43 -8.90 10.90
CA VAL A 209 11.20 -9.27 10.18
C VAL A 209 11.09 -8.51 8.87
N LEU A 210 10.44 -9.14 7.92
CA LEU A 210 9.89 -8.55 6.71
C LEU A 210 8.37 -8.52 6.82
N TRP A 211 7.76 -7.39 6.56
CA TRP A 211 6.31 -7.30 6.38
C TRP A 211 6.01 -7.44 4.88
N TYR A 212 5.26 -8.48 4.55
CA TYR A 212 4.90 -8.82 3.19
C TYR A 212 3.39 -8.62 2.96
N PHE A 213 3.04 -7.80 1.99
CA PHE A 213 1.67 -7.49 1.58
C PHE A 213 1.41 -8.18 0.24
N SER A 214 0.70 -9.31 0.25
CA SER A 214 0.45 -10.10 -0.96
C SER A 214 -0.19 -9.25 -2.07
N ILE A 215 0.41 -9.29 -3.26
CA ILE A 215 -0.13 -8.64 -4.44
C ILE A 215 -1.26 -9.43 -5.07
N LYS A 216 -1.28 -10.75 -4.90
CA LYS A 216 -2.31 -11.63 -5.47
C LYS A 216 -3.70 -11.25 -4.97
N ASP A 217 -3.87 -11.14 -3.65
CA ASP A 217 -5.15 -10.74 -3.04
C ASP A 217 -5.59 -9.35 -3.47
N ARG A 218 -4.62 -8.45 -3.66
CA ARG A 218 -4.89 -7.08 -4.10
C ARG A 218 -5.36 -7.05 -5.55
N PHE A 219 -4.70 -7.80 -6.43
CA PHE A 219 -5.12 -7.90 -7.82
C PHE A 219 -6.47 -8.61 -7.96
N LYS A 220 -6.73 -9.68 -7.20
CA LYS A 220 -8.06 -10.32 -7.16
C LYS A 220 -9.16 -9.29 -6.88
N ARG A 221 -8.97 -8.42 -5.87
CA ARG A 221 -9.95 -7.35 -5.57
C ARG A 221 -10.08 -6.34 -6.70
N MET A 222 -8.96 -5.92 -7.31
CA MET A 222 -8.98 -4.95 -8.40
C MET A 222 -9.78 -5.47 -9.60
N PHE A 223 -9.59 -6.74 -9.98
CA PHE A 223 -10.28 -7.35 -11.12
C PHE A 223 -11.75 -7.72 -10.84
N ARG A 224 -12.18 -7.78 -9.60
CA ARG A 224 -13.59 -7.96 -9.25
C ARG A 224 -14.42 -6.68 -9.43
N SER A 225 -13.81 -5.52 -9.40
CA SER A 225 -14.50 -4.23 -9.59
C SER A 225 -14.57 -3.87 -11.07
N LYS A 226 -15.77 -3.83 -11.66
CA LYS A 226 -16.01 -3.44 -13.08
C LYS A 226 -15.35 -2.10 -13.38
N LYS A 227 -15.56 -1.07 -12.54
CA LYS A 227 -14.93 0.24 -12.68
C LYS A 227 -13.41 0.18 -12.68
N MET A 228 -12.83 -0.61 -11.77
CA MET A 228 -11.38 -0.76 -11.69
C MET A 228 -10.83 -1.47 -12.93
N VAL A 229 -11.54 -2.45 -13.47
CA VAL A 229 -11.15 -3.14 -14.72
C VAL A 229 -11.16 -2.18 -15.89
N GLU A 230 -12.14 -1.27 -15.98
CA GLU A 230 -12.16 -0.21 -17.00
C GLU A 230 -10.94 0.73 -16.85
N ASP A 231 -10.67 1.20 -15.64
CA ASP A 231 -9.50 2.03 -15.35
C ASP A 231 -8.17 1.32 -15.70
N LEU A 232 -8.07 0.00 -15.47
CA LEU A 232 -6.90 -0.82 -15.81
C LEU A 232 -6.71 -1.06 -17.31
N ARG A 233 -7.75 -0.88 -18.12
CA ARG A 233 -7.69 -1.01 -19.58
C ARG A 233 -7.42 0.31 -20.28
N TRP A 234 -7.33 1.42 -19.56
CA TRP A 234 -7.11 2.75 -20.10
C TRP A 234 -5.93 2.80 -21.09
N HIS A 235 -4.81 2.17 -20.75
CA HIS A 235 -3.60 2.16 -21.58
C HIS A 235 -3.82 1.58 -22.99
N PHE A 236 -4.78 0.70 -23.15
CA PHE A 236 -4.99 -0.01 -24.42
C PHE A 236 -5.50 0.92 -25.55
N SER A 237 -6.16 2.02 -25.20
CA SER A 237 -6.81 2.94 -26.15
C SER A 237 -6.27 4.38 -26.09
N ASN A 238 -5.27 4.68 -25.26
CA ASN A 238 -4.89 6.06 -24.95
C ASN A 238 -3.41 6.39 -25.13
N ALA A 239 -2.70 5.69 -26.05
CA ALA A 239 -1.34 6.06 -26.42
C ALA A 239 -1.31 7.41 -27.15
N SER A 240 -0.29 8.24 -26.88
CA SER A 240 -0.09 9.51 -27.56
C SER A 240 0.25 9.30 -29.04
N VAL A 241 -0.40 10.07 -29.93
CA VAL A 241 -0.12 10.05 -31.37
C VAL A 241 0.80 11.18 -31.82
N ASP A 242 1.06 12.16 -30.96
CA ASP A 242 1.87 13.35 -31.26
C ASP A 242 3.36 13.21 -30.91
N GLY A 243 3.80 12.02 -30.52
CA GLY A 243 5.18 11.74 -30.13
C GLY A 243 5.60 12.32 -28.78
N THR A 244 4.68 12.94 -28.04
CA THR A 244 4.99 13.50 -26.72
C THR A 244 4.81 12.45 -25.64
N MET A 245 5.85 12.23 -24.84
CA MET A 245 5.83 11.28 -23.73
C MET A 245 5.13 11.91 -22.51
N ARG A 246 3.89 11.50 -22.23
CA ARG A 246 3.09 11.92 -21.06
C ARG A 246 2.90 10.83 -20.04
N HIS A 247 3.10 9.59 -20.48
CA HIS A 247 2.90 8.40 -19.69
C HIS A 247 3.88 7.30 -20.14
N PRO A 248 4.23 6.32 -19.29
CA PRO A 248 5.07 5.18 -19.70
C PRO A 248 4.60 4.45 -20.98
N ILE A 249 3.31 4.47 -21.28
CA ILE A 249 2.74 3.90 -22.52
C ILE A 249 3.33 4.54 -23.79
N ASP A 250 3.76 5.80 -23.72
CA ASP A 250 4.34 6.55 -24.85
C ASP A 250 5.85 6.29 -25.00
N SER A 251 6.44 5.46 -24.12
CA SER A 251 7.86 5.22 -24.11
C SER A 251 8.30 4.13 -25.11
N LEU A 252 9.54 4.25 -25.60
CA LEU A 252 10.18 3.20 -26.40
C LEU A 252 10.24 1.86 -25.66
N ALA A 253 10.44 1.87 -24.34
CA ALA A 253 10.46 0.66 -23.54
C ALA A 253 9.11 -0.08 -23.58
N TRP A 254 7.99 0.66 -23.58
CA TRP A 254 6.66 0.06 -23.73
C TRP A 254 6.48 -0.58 -25.10
N ALA A 255 6.91 0.10 -26.17
CA ALA A 255 6.86 -0.42 -27.53
C ALA A 255 7.74 -1.69 -27.65
N GLN A 256 8.97 -1.68 -27.14
CA GLN A 256 9.86 -2.84 -27.13
C GLN A 256 9.26 -4.05 -26.41
N VAL A 257 8.53 -3.84 -25.29
CA VAL A 257 7.81 -4.92 -24.61
C VAL A 257 6.68 -5.48 -25.49
N ASN A 258 5.94 -4.62 -26.19
CA ASN A 258 4.90 -5.03 -27.12
C ASN A 258 5.46 -5.91 -28.25
N ASP A 259 6.56 -5.47 -28.83
CA ASP A 259 7.20 -6.16 -29.96
C ASP A 259 7.80 -7.52 -29.54
N LYS A 260 8.39 -7.55 -28.34
CA LYS A 260 9.00 -8.77 -27.82
C LYS A 260 7.99 -9.81 -27.34
N TRP A 261 6.85 -9.37 -26.82
CA TRP A 261 5.80 -10.23 -26.28
C TRP A 261 4.43 -9.83 -26.83
N PRO A 262 4.14 -10.08 -28.12
CA PRO A 262 2.91 -9.61 -28.77
C PRO A 262 1.63 -10.23 -28.16
N GLN A 263 1.71 -11.50 -27.72
CA GLN A 263 0.58 -12.13 -27.04
C GLN A 263 0.25 -11.46 -25.69
N PHE A 264 1.27 -11.07 -24.94
CA PHE A 264 1.09 -10.29 -23.71
C PHE A 264 0.50 -8.92 -24.00
N ALA A 265 0.96 -8.27 -25.06
CA ALA A 265 0.49 -6.94 -25.48
C ALA A 265 -0.97 -6.93 -25.98
N ALA A 266 -1.40 -8.01 -26.64
CA ALA A 266 -2.76 -8.14 -27.17
C ALA A 266 -3.84 -8.26 -26.09
N GLU A 267 -3.50 -8.72 -24.90
CA GLU A 267 -4.46 -8.85 -23.79
C GLU A 267 -4.47 -7.56 -22.96
N SER A 268 -5.56 -6.80 -23.06
CA SER A 268 -5.72 -5.50 -22.40
C SER A 268 -5.76 -5.56 -20.87
N ARG A 269 -5.96 -6.75 -20.29
CA ARG A 269 -5.97 -6.97 -18.83
C ARG A 269 -4.60 -7.28 -18.25
N ASN A 270 -3.60 -7.53 -19.09
CA ASN A 270 -2.24 -7.76 -18.63
C ASN A 270 -1.65 -6.51 -18.00
N LEU A 271 -1.15 -6.65 -16.78
CA LEU A 271 -0.67 -5.52 -15.98
C LEU A 271 0.81 -5.23 -16.24
N ARG A 272 1.14 -3.96 -16.36
CA ARG A 272 2.51 -3.45 -16.43
C ARG A 272 2.81 -2.64 -15.19
N LEU A 273 3.77 -3.10 -14.44
CA LEU A 273 4.06 -2.63 -13.11
C LEU A 273 5.43 -1.96 -13.07
N GLY A 274 5.50 -0.79 -12.45
CA GLY A 274 6.76 -0.17 -12.06
C GLY A 274 7.08 -0.52 -10.61
N LEU A 275 8.33 -0.93 -10.35
CA LEU A 275 8.82 -1.20 -9.00
C LEU A 275 9.69 -0.04 -8.55
N SER A 276 9.45 0.46 -7.34
CA SER A 276 10.24 1.50 -6.70
C SER A 276 10.58 1.10 -5.28
N THR A 277 11.82 1.35 -4.88
CA THR A 277 12.28 1.18 -3.51
C THR A 277 13.31 2.23 -3.17
N ASP A 278 13.21 2.77 -1.97
CA ASP A 278 14.21 3.69 -1.43
C ASP A 278 14.17 3.64 0.09
N LYS A 279 15.25 4.12 0.67
CA LYS A 279 15.36 4.21 2.13
C LYS A 279 14.51 5.39 2.66
N MET A 280 13.75 5.13 3.71
CA MET A 280 13.05 6.19 4.43
C MET A 280 13.27 6.08 5.94
N ASN A 281 13.28 7.22 6.61
CA ASN A 281 13.19 7.27 8.07
C ASN A 281 11.73 7.56 8.44
N PRO A 282 11.01 6.62 9.08
CA PRO A 282 9.61 6.82 9.48
C PRO A 282 9.46 7.76 10.69
N PHE A 283 10.56 8.09 11.35
CA PHE A 283 10.54 8.96 12.52
C PHE A 283 10.88 10.40 12.15
N SER A 284 10.12 11.36 12.64
CA SER A 284 10.33 12.80 12.38
C SER A 284 11.57 13.36 13.07
N ILE A 285 12.18 12.62 14.00
CA ILE A 285 13.39 13.03 14.72
C ILE A 285 14.60 12.81 13.81
N GLN A 286 15.24 13.89 13.39
CA GLN A 286 16.35 13.87 12.42
C GLN A 286 17.61 13.12 12.89
N ASN A 287 17.76 12.84 14.18
CA ASN A 287 18.95 12.20 14.76
C ASN A 287 18.91 10.68 14.83
N THR A 288 17.82 10.02 14.47
CA THR A 288 17.76 8.55 14.45
C THR A 288 18.26 8.03 13.10
N LYS A 289 19.38 7.31 13.11
CA LYS A 289 19.89 6.57 11.95
C LYS A 289 19.04 5.33 11.64
N TYR A 290 17.72 5.49 11.71
CA TYR A 290 16.81 4.40 11.43
C TYR A 290 16.48 4.39 9.94
N SER A 291 16.61 3.24 9.31
CA SER A 291 16.36 3.06 7.89
C SER A 291 15.32 1.96 7.68
N THR A 292 14.19 2.32 7.11
CA THR A 292 13.15 1.39 6.65
C THR A 292 13.12 1.44 5.14
N TRP A 293 12.92 0.28 4.49
CA TRP A 293 12.89 0.17 3.03
C TRP A 293 11.53 -0.35 2.57
N PRO A 294 10.63 0.54 2.16
CA PRO A 294 9.41 0.15 1.48
C PRO A 294 9.70 -0.26 0.03
N VAL A 295 9.02 -1.28 -0.45
CA VAL A 295 8.97 -1.65 -1.87
C VAL A 295 7.56 -1.37 -2.37
N LEU A 296 7.48 -0.50 -3.35
CA LEU A 296 6.23 0.01 -3.91
C LEU A 296 6.06 -0.51 -5.33
N LEU A 297 4.83 -0.87 -5.69
CA LEU A 297 4.43 -1.13 -7.07
C LEU A 297 3.45 -0.06 -7.54
N VAL A 298 3.69 0.43 -8.74
CA VAL A 298 2.80 1.34 -9.47
C VAL A 298 2.26 0.60 -10.68
N ASN A 299 0.95 0.69 -10.89
CA ASN A 299 0.31 0.08 -12.06
C ASN A 299 0.17 1.12 -13.17
N TYR A 300 0.94 0.95 -14.23
CA TYR A 300 0.97 1.86 -15.39
C TYR A 300 -0.13 1.58 -16.43
N ASN A 301 -1.05 0.67 -16.18
CA ASN A 301 -2.21 0.48 -17.03
C ASN A 301 -3.25 1.61 -16.88
N MET A 302 -3.23 2.29 -15.72
CA MET A 302 -4.16 3.36 -15.39
C MET A 302 -3.75 4.69 -16.00
N ALA A 303 -4.70 5.61 -16.17
CA ALA A 303 -4.45 6.99 -16.59
C ALA A 303 -3.40 7.69 -15.69
N PRO A 304 -2.63 8.67 -16.24
CA PRO A 304 -1.59 9.41 -15.49
C PRO A 304 -2.12 10.01 -14.17
N ALA A 305 -3.31 10.59 -14.19
CA ALA A 305 -3.96 11.18 -13.03
C ALA A 305 -4.35 10.14 -11.96
N MET A 306 -4.38 8.85 -12.31
CA MET A 306 -4.78 7.76 -11.43
C MET A 306 -3.59 6.94 -10.93
N CYS A 307 -2.64 6.58 -11.82
CA CYS A 307 -1.56 5.65 -11.46
C CYS A 307 -0.67 6.16 -10.31
N MET A 308 -0.47 7.48 -10.20
CA MET A 308 0.36 8.10 -9.16
C MET A 308 -0.43 8.55 -7.92
N LYS A 309 -1.75 8.34 -7.87
CA LYS A 309 -2.51 8.62 -6.63
C LYS A 309 -2.07 7.66 -5.52
N ALA A 310 -1.85 8.19 -4.32
CA ALA A 310 -1.37 7.42 -3.16
C ALA A 310 -2.21 6.14 -2.88
N LYS A 311 -3.52 6.18 -3.13
CA LYS A 311 -4.42 5.02 -2.97
C LYS A 311 -4.16 3.88 -3.97
N ASN A 312 -3.56 4.19 -5.13
CA ASN A 312 -3.29 3.23 -6.21
C ASN A 312 -1.85 2.72 -6.20
N ILE A 313 -0.95 3.40 -5.48
CA ILE A 313 0.42 2.92 -5.22
C ILE A 313 0.35 1.79 -4.18
N MET A 314 0.96 0.67 -4.49
CA MET A 314 0.88 -0.54 -3.67
C MET A 314 2.15 -0.73 -2.86
N LEU A 315 2.06 -0.64 -1.53
CA LEU A 315 3.11 -1.18 -0.66
C LEU A 315 3.06 -2.70 -0.74
N THR A 316 4.17 -3.33 -1.11
CA THR A 316 4.29 -4.79 -1.26
C THR A 316 5.18 -5.42 -0.19
N LEU A 317 6.22 -4.72 0.16
CA LEU A 317 7.17 -5.15 1.19
C LEU A 317 7.56 -3.95 2.05
N LEU A 318 7.80 -4.23 3.33
CA LEU A 318 8.43 -3.26 4.21
C LEU A 318 9.55 -3.95 4.98
N ILE A 319 10.79 -3.64 4.60
CA ILE A 319 11.98 -4.18 5.24
C ILE A 319 12.28 -3.31 6.45
N HIS A 320 12.19 -3.92 7.62
CA HIS A 320 12.32 -3.22 8.88
C HIS A 320 13.79 -2.92 9.23
N GLY A 321 14.04 -1.65 9.67
CA GLY A 321 15.36 -1.22 10.13
C GLY A 321 15.86 -1.90 11.42
N PRO A 322 16.82 -1.30 12.10
CA PRO A 322 17.37 0.05 11.93
C PRO A 322 18.39 0.22 10.79
N LYS A 323 19.01 -0.87 10.35
CA LYS A 323 19.98 -0.85 9.25
C LYS A 323 19.29 -1.09 7.90
N ALA A 324 19.83 -0.48 6.84
CA ALA A 324 19.44 -0.82 5.47
C ALA A 324 19.68 -2.32 5.23
N PRO A 325 18.91 -2.97 4.33
CA PRO A 325 19.31 -4.26 3.82
C PRO A 325 20.70 -4.12 3.20
N SER A 326 21.56 -5.10 3.45
CA SER A 326 22.89 -5.15 2.84
C SER A 326 22.76 -5.31 1.31
N ASN A 327 23.82 -5.67 0.62
CA ASN A 327 23.81 -5.92 -0.83
C ASN A 327 22.83 -7.05 -1.26
N ASN A 328 22.18 -7.74 -0.32
CA ASN A 328 21.29 -8.87 -0.57
C ASN A 328 19.79 -8.48 -0.50
N ILE A 329 19.39 -7.38 -1.12
CA ILE A 329 17.98 -6.99 -1.21
C ILE A 329 17.11 -8.05 -1.90
N ASP A 330 17.72 -8.86 -2.79
CA ASP A 330 17.04 -9.94 -3.52
C ASP A 330 16.40 -10.98 -2.59
N VAL A 331 17.02 -11.23 -1.43
CA VAL A 331 16.45 -12.12 -0.40
C VAL A 331 15.06 -11.60 0.04
N TYR A 332 14.93 -10.30 0.19
CA TYR A 332 13.68 -9.66 0.59
C TYR A 332 12.67 -9.55 -0.55
N LEU A 333 13.13 -9.40 -1.78
CA LEU A 333 12.27 -9.36 -2.97
C LEU A 333 11.72 -10.73 -3.36
N ALA A 334 12.33 -11.84 -2.90
CA ALA A 334 11.95 -13.18 -3.28
C ALA A 334 10.44 -13.51 -3.14
N PRO A 335 9.73 -13.15 -2.07
CA PRO A 335 8.28 -13.37 -1.96
C PRO A 335 7.49 -12.66 -3.05
N LEU A 336 7.84 -11.41 -3.36
CA LEU A 336 7.20 -10.61 -4.41
C LEU A 336 7.47 -11.21 -5.80
N ILE A 337 8.71 -11.59 -6.06
CA ILE A 337 9.10 -12.20 -7.35
C ILE A 337 8.38 -13.54 -7.56
N ASN A 338 8.21 -14.34 -6.49
CA ASN A 338 7.44 -15.58 -6.59
C ASN A 338 5.98 -15.30 -6.94
N ASP A 339 5.32 -14.35 -6.26
CA ASP A 339 3.95 -13.97 -6.60
C ASP A 339 3.82 -13.47 -8.04
N LEU A 340 4.79 -12.67 -8.53
CA LEU A 340 4.80 -12.18 -9.90
C LEU A 340 5.00 -13.33 -10.92
N LYS A 341 5.84 -14.32 -10.60
CA LYS A 341 6.03 -15.51 -11.45
C LYS A 341 4.74 -16.34 -11.51
N ASP A 342 4.11 -16.60 -10.38
CA ASP A 342 2.84 -17.34 -10.34
C ASP A 342 1.73 -16.61 -11.12
N LEU A 343 1.66 -15.28 -10.99
CA LEU A 343 0.71 -14.45 -11.74
C LEU A 343 1.00 -14.42 -13.24
N SER A 344 2.26 -14.56 -13.63
CA SER A 344 2.67 -14.63 -15.04
C SER A 344 2.38 -15.99 -15.68
N SER A 345 2.44 -17.09 -14.90
CA SER A 345 2.15 -18.46 -15.40
C SER A 345 0.67 -18.78 -15.37
N ASP A 346 0.04 -18.56 -14.22
CA ASP A 346 -1.32 -19.06 -13.93
C ASP A 346 -2.40 -17.98 -14.07
N GLY A 347 -1.97 -16.71 -14.11
CA GLY A 347 -2.90 -15.58 -14.09
C GLY A 347 -3.57 -15.37 -12.73
N ILE A 348 -4.65 -14.60 -12.74
CA ILE A 348 -5.53 -14.40 -11.57
C ILE A 348 -6.77 -15.27 -11.77
N GLN A 349 -6.91 -16.28 -10.95
CA GLN A 349 -8.11 -17.12 -10.89
C GLN A 349 -9.13 -16.55 -9.94
#